data_baec476cdef173d45b42c2882343e93c
#
_entry.id   baec476cdef173d45b42c2882343e93c
#
_cell.length_a   1.000
_cell.length_b   1.000
_cell.length_c   1.000
_cell.angle_alpha   90.00
_cell.angle_beta   90.00
_cell.angle_gamma   90.00
#
_symmetry.space_group_name_H-M   'P 1'
#
loop_
_entity.id
_entity.type
_entity.pdbx_description
1 polymer ?
#
loop_
_entity_poly.entity_id
_entity_poly.type
_entity_poly.pdbx_seq_one_letter_code
_entity_poly.pdbx_strand_id
1 'polypeptide(L)'
;MRKLSSVLWGIVLIAAGVILALNVFNITNIDVFFYGWWTLFIIVPCAIGLFTEREKTGNIIGIVIGVFLLLCCQDILSFSMLWKLLVPAIIVIIGLKLIFVGLFGNKANEIMKKLKLEGKEPKSGCATFSGCDLNYDGEVFEGAELTAIFGGVKCDLKNAIIEKDCAIQVSAIFGGIDILVPDNVNVKVSSNCIFGGISNKTAVHKEAPTIYVSGTCMFGGVEIK
;
A
#
# COMPACT_ATOMS: atom_id res chain seq x y z
N MET A 1 21.83 12.36 13.56
CA MET A 1 20.51 12.77 13.04
C MET A 1 19.75 13.74 13.94
N ARG A 2 19.66 13.54 15.24
CA ARG A 2 19.02 14.52 16.19
C ARG A 2 19.62 15.94 16.15
N LYS A 3 20.95 16.08 15.95
CA LYS A 3 21.60 17.40 15.91
C LYS A 3 21.20 18.23 14.68
N LEU A 4 20.95 17.62 13.52
CA LEU A 4 20.56 18.33 12.31
C LEU A 4 19.13 18.89 12.43
N SER A 5 18.20 18.13 12.98
CA SER A 5 16.83 18.57 13.24
C SER A 5 16.80 19.77 14.19
N SER A 6 17.57 19.73 15.27
CA SER A 6 17.62 20.85 16.23
C SER A 6 18.21 22.13 15.61
N VAL A 7 19.20 21.99 14.73
CA VAL A 7 19.77 23.15 14.00
C VAL A 7 18.75 23.74 13.01
N LEU A 8 18.05 22.90 12.26
CA LEU A 8 17.01 23.35 11.33
C LEU A 8 15.86 24.06 12.04
N TRP A 9 15.39 23.52 13.17
CA TRP A 9 14.39 24.20 14.01
C TRP A 9 14.88 25.53 14.56
N GLY A 10 16.16 25.60 14.98
CA GLY A 10 16.79 26.84 15.43
C GLY A 10 16.82 27.90 14.35
N ILE A 11 17.19 27.54 13.11
CA ILE A 11 17.20 28.46 11.97
C ILE A 11 15.79 28.99 11.66
N VAL A 12 14.78 28.13 11.65
CA VAL A 12 13.39 28.52 11.41
C VAL A 12 12.89 29.52 12.48
N LEU A 13 13.18 29.24 13.75
CA LEU A 13 12.78 30.14 14.85
C LEU A 13 13.51 31.49 14.80
N ILE A 14 14.80 31.50 14.45
CA ILE A 14 15.57 32.75 14.28
C ILE A 14 15.00 33.56 13.10
N ALA A 15 14.73 32.90 11.97
CA ALA A 15 14.14 33.57 10.80
C ALA A 15 12.76 34.17 11.14
N ALA A 16 11.90 33.42 11.82
CA ALA A 16 10.60 33.93 12.27
C ALA A 16 10.75 35.11 13.24
N GLY A 17 11.67 35.03 14.21
CA GLY A 17 11.94 36.11 15.14
C GLY A 17 12.47 37.38 14.47
N VAL A 18 13.36 37.25 13.48
CA VAL A 18 13.88 38.37 12.69
C VAL A 18 12.78 39.02 11.87
N ILE A 19 11.90 38.25 11.20
CA ILE A 19 10.78 38.79 10.44
C ILE A 19 9.83 39.58 11.35
N LEU A 20 9.50 39.04 12.52
CA LEU A 20 8.65 39.71 13.51
C LEU A 20 9.30 41.03 14.02
N ALA A 21 10.60 41.01 14.28
CA ALA A 21 11.33 42.21 14.72
C ALA A 21 11.33 43.28 13.61
N LEU A 22 11.58 42.94 12.36
CA LEU A 22 11.55 43.86 11.23
C LEU A 22 10.15 44.47 11.03
N ASN A 23 9.10 43.70 11.26
CA ASN A 23 7.73 44.21 11.24
C ASN A 23 7.45 45.21 12.37
N VAL A 24 7.93 44.95 13.57
CA VAL A 24 7.77 45.90 14.72
C VAL A 24 8.46 47.23 14.44
N PHE A 25 9.62 47.21 13.75
CA PHE A 25 10.33 48.43 13.36
C PHE A 25 9.76 49.11 12.09
N ASN A 26 8.63 48.61 11.54
CA ASN A 26 8.02 49.10 10.29
C ASN A 26 8.99 49.13 9.08
N ILE A 27 10.04 48.29 9.09
CA ILE A 27 10.97 48.14 7.98
C ILE A 27 10.39 47.26 6.88
N THR A 28 9.57 46.29 7.27
CA THR A 28 8.85 45.39 6.36
C THR A 28 7.38 45.31 6.76
N ASN A 29 6.48 45.30 5.75
CA ASN A 29 5.04 45.07 5.95
C ASN A 29 4.69 43.66 5.52
N ILE A 30 5.33 42.66 6.12
CA ILE A 30 5.02 41.26 5.86
C ILE A 30 3.94 40.83 6.85
N ASP A 31 2.72 40.58 6.36
CA ASP A 31 1.66 40.02 7.17
C ASP A 31 2.00 38.56 7.53
N VAL A 32 2.67 38.37 8.67
CA VAL A 32 3.03 37.04 9.19
C VAL A 32 1.76 36.24 9.54
N PHE A 33 0.67 36.93 9.89
CA PHE A 33 -0.63 36.36 10.21
C PHE A 33 -1.60 36.42 9.02
N PHE A 34 -1.12 36.10 7.81
CA PHE A 34 -1.98 35.99 6.62
C PHE A 34 -3.01 34.86 6.77
N TYR A 35 -4.08 34.92 5.98
CA TYR A 35 -5.14 33.92 6.07
C TYR A 35 -4.59 32.54 5.68
N GLY A 36 -4.63 31.59 6.64
CA GLY A 36 -4.03 30.26 6.47
C GLY A 36 -2.63 30.06 7.09
N TRP A 37 -2.10 31.04 7.84
CA TRP A 37 -0.77 30.94 8.48
C TRP A 37 -0.59 29.68 9.34
N TRP A 38 -1.68 29.13 9.90
CA TRP A 38 -1.66 27.89 10.69
C TRP A 38 -1.22 26.66 9.88
N THR A 39 -1.37 26.66 8.54
CA THR A 39 -0.90 25.58 7.67
C THR A 39 0.62 25.44 7.69
N LEU A 40 1.36 26.50 8.04
CA LEU A 40 2.80 26.44 8.21
C LEU A 40 3.21 25.50 9.35
N PHE A 41 2.37 25.33 10.39
CA PHE A 41 2.62 24.36 11.44
C PHE A 41 2.61 22.89 10.94
N ILE A 42 2.02 22.63 9.80
CA ILE A 42 2.05 21.32 9.14
C ILE A 42 3.22 21.26 8.17
N ILE A 43 3.38 22.31 7.34
CA ILE A 43 4.39 22.32 6.27
C ILE A 43 5.82 22.31 6.84
N VAL A 44 6.10 23.14 7.84
CA VAL A 44 7.47 23.30 8.38
C VAL A 44 8.00 22.03 9.05
N PRO A 45 7.27 21.35 9.96
CA PRO A 45 7.72 20.09 10.54
C PRO A 45 7.93 18.99 9.49
N CYS A 46 7.00 18.90 8.53
CA CYS A 46 7.11 17.91 7.46
C CYS A 46 8.30 18.19 6.52
N ALA A 47 8.59 19.47 6.23
CA ALA A 47 9.77 19.86 5.46
C ALA A 47 11.06 19.52 6.20
N ILE A 48 11.15 19.78 7.50
CA ILE A 48 12.30 19.38 8.34
C ILE A 48 12.44 17.87 8.39
N GLY A 49 11.32 17.14 8.55
CA GLY A 49 11.28 15.66 8.55
C GLY A 49 11.77 15.07 7.24
N LEU A 50 11.52 15.69 6.10
CA LEU A 50 12.00 15.25 4.78
C LEU A 50 13.53 15.18 4.70
N PHE A 51 14.23 16.09 5.41
CA PHE A 51 15.69 16.11 5.46
C PHE A 51 16.27 15.25 6.60
N THR A 52 15.47 14.95 7.62
CA THR A 52 15.96 14.32 8.86
C THR A 52 15.59 12.85 8.98
N GLU A 53 14.45 12.44 8.42
CA GLU A 53 13.90 11.11 8.56
C GLU A 53 14.24 10.22 7.36
N ARG A 54 14.35 8.91 7.61
CA ARG A 54 14.67 7.89 6.62
C ARG A 54 13.42 7.52 5.79
N GLU A 55 12.26 7.56 6.42
CA GLU A 55 10.98 7.36 5.76
C GLU A 55 10.37 8.70 5.33
N LYS A 56 10.49 9.00 4.05
CA LYS A 56 10.09 10.29 3.48
C LYS A 56 8.62 10.37 3.09
N THR A 57 7.94 9.23 2.99
CA THR A 57 6.57 9.14 2.43
C THR A 57 5.56 9.93 3.26
N GLY A 58 5.58 9.80 4.58
CA GLY A 58 4.68 10.55 5.47
C GLY A 58 4.90 12.06 5.39
N ASN A 59 6.15 12.48 5.33
CA ASN A 59 6.51 13.91 5.26
C ASN A 59 6.13 14.53 3.91
N ILE A 60 6.25 13.79 2.80
CA ILE A 60 5.80 14.23 1.48
C ILE A 60 4.28 14.42 1.47
N ILE A 61 3.53 13.45 2.01
CA ILE A 61 2.07 13.54 2.12
C ILE A 61 1.68 14.74 2.98
N GLY A 62 2.35 14.96 4.12
CA GLY A 62 2.11 16.10 5.00
C GLY A 62 2.35 17.44 4.31
N ILE A 63 3.42 17.58 3.52
CA ILE A 63 3.70 18.79 2.74
C ILE A 63 2.61 19.02 1.69
N VAL A 64 2.23 17.99 0.94
CA VAL A 64 1.17 18.09 -0.08
C VAL A 64 -0.15 18.55 0.54
N ILE A 65 -0.54 17.96 1.68
CA ILE A 65 -1.76 18.37 2.40
C ILE A 65 -1.63 19.79 2.92
N GLY A 66 -0.49 20.17 3.51
CA GLY A 66 -0.27 21.50 4.06
C GLY A 66 -0.30 22.61 2.99
N VAL A 67 0.38 22.40 1.87
CA VAL A 67 0.36 23.32 0.72
C VAL A 67 -1.04 23.42 0.13
N PHE A 68 -1.73 22.29 0.02
CA PHE A 68 -3.10 22.26 -0.46
C PHE A 68 -4.05 23.08 0.44
N LEU A 69 -4.00 22.90 1.76
CA LEU A 69 -4.78 23.68 2.73
C LEU A 69 -4.44 25.18 2.66
N LEU A 70 -3.17 25.51 2.45
CA LEU A 70 -2.74 26.91 2.29
C LEU A 70 -3.37 27.54 1.04
N LEU A 71 -3.38 26.85 -0.09
CA LEU A 71 -4.00 27.32 -1.32
C LEU A 71 -5.53 27.47 -1.18
N CYS A 72 -6.17 26.60 -0.40
CA CYS A 72 -7.58 26.72 -0.07
C CYS A 72 -7.88 27.93 0.82
N CYS A 73 -7.02 28.22 1.80
CA CYS A 73 -7.17 29.39 2.67
C CYS A 73 -6.97 30.72 1.92
N GLN A 74 -6.19 30.72 0.85
CA GLN A 74 -5.95 31.92 0.03
C GLN A 74 -6.99 32.16 -1.07
N ASP A 75 -8.12 31.43 -1.06
CA ASP A 75 -9.18 31.46 -2.07
C ASP A 75 -8.71 31.19 -3.51
N ILE A 76 -7.49 30.68 -3.68
CA ILE A 76 -6.94 30.26 -4.97
C ILE A 76 -7.64 28.96 -5.42
N LEU A 77 -7.98 28.10 -4.44
CA LEU A 77 -8.73 26.87 -4.65
C LEU A 77 -9.99 26.89 -3.79
N SER A 78 -11.16 26.96 -4.41
CA SER A 78 -12.41 26.82 -3.66
C SER A 78 -12.63 25.36 -3.26
N PHE A 79 -13.13 25.14 -2.04
CA PHE A 79 -13.41 23.79 -1.52
C PHE A 79 -14.38 22.99 -2.41
N SER A 80 -15.28 23.72 -3.14
CA SER A 80 -16.16 23.11 -4.14
C SER A 80 -15.42 22.60 -5.38
N MET A 81 -14.31 23.24 -5.75
CA MET A 81 -13.45 22.82 -6.86
C MET A 81 -12.70 21.53 -6.52
N LEU A 82 -12.43 21.29 -5.23
CA LEU A 82 -11.83 20.07 -4.70
C LEU A 82 -12.70 18.85 -4.97
N TRP A 83 -13.97 18.90 -4.62
CA TRP A 83 -14.90 17.80 -4.92
C TRP A 83 -15.03 17.55 -6.43
N LYS A 84 -15.01 18.61 -7.23
CA LYS A 84 -15.02 18.49 -8.68
C LYS A 84 -13.74 17.88 -9.26
N LEU A 85 -12.59 18.08 -8.62
CA LEU A 85 -11.32 17.51 -9.04
C LEU A 85 -11.08 16.09 -8.48
N LEU A 86 -11.59 15.81 -7.28
CA LEU A 86 -11.41 14.52 -6.60
C LEU A 86 -12.07 13.38 -7.38
N VAL A 87 -13.25 13.59 -7.90
CA VAL A 87 -13.96 12.57 -8.69
C VAL A 87 -13.18 12.20 -9.97
N PRO A 88 -12.77 13.15 -10.83
CA PRO A 88 -11.92 12.83 -11.98
C PRO A 88 -10.58 12.20 -11.60
N ALA A 89 -9.94 12.65 -10.53
CA ALA A 89 -8.68 12.08 -10.07
C ALA A 89 -8.82 10.61 -9.67
N ILE A 90 -9.87 10.25 -8.94
CA ILE A 90 -10.16 8.85 -8.60
C ILE A 90 -10.39 8.02 -9.87
N ILE A 91 -11.15 8.54 -10.83
CA ILE A 91 -11.42 7.84 -12.10
C ILE A 91 -10.12 7.61 -12.87
N VAL A 92 -9.22 8.62 -12.93
CA VAL A 92 -7.91 8.50 -13.58
C VAL A 92 -7.04 7.45 -12.87
N ILE A 93 -7.00 7.45 -11.54
CA ILE A 93 -6.23 6.47 -10.76
C ILE A 93 -6.76 5.06 -10.99
N ILE A 94 -8.07 4.87 -11.00
CA ILE A 94 -8.70 3.58 -11.29
C ILE A 94 -8.41 3.16 -12.73
N GLY A 95 -8.53 4.07 -13.69
CA GLY A 95 -8.21 3.82 -15.10
C GLY A 95 -6.76 3.42 -15.32
N LEU A 96 -5.83 4.14 -14.68
CA LEU A 96 -4.40 3.84 -14.72
C LEU A 96 -4.10 2.46 -14.12
N LYS A 97 -4.74 2.13 -13.00
CA LYS A 97 -4.62 0.81 -12.37
C LYS A 97 -5.11 -0.31 -13.29
N LEU A 98 -6.24 -0.12 -13.95
CA LEU A 98 -6.78 -1.11 -14.89
C LEU A 98 -5.85 -1.32 -16.10
N ILE A 99 -5.25 -0.25 -16.63
CA ILE A 99 -4.27 -0.33 -17.70
C ILE A 99 -3.02 -1.10 -17.24
N PHE A 100 -2.48 -0.78 -16.06
CA PHE A 100 -1.30 -1.48 -15.53
C PHE A 100 -1.59 -2.97 -15.24
N VAL A 101 -2.73 -3.29 -14.65
CA VAL A 101 -3.13 -4.69 -14.41
C VAL A 101 -3.37 -5.46 -15.71
N GLY A 102 -3.89 -4.79 -16.76
CA GLY A 102 -4.12 -5.39 -18.06
C GLY A 102 -2.84 -5.61 -18.88
N LEU A 103 -1.85 -4.72 -18.77
CA LEU A 103 -0.60 -4.79 -19.52
C LEU A 103 0.44 -5.72 -18.88
N PHE A 104 0.46 -5.83 -17.56
CA PHE A 104 1.36 -6.74 -16.84
C PHE A 104 0.59 -7.99 -16.40
N GLY A 105 0.16 -8.80 -17.39
CA GLY A 105 -0.46 -10.10 -17.15
C GLY A 105 0.44 -10.98 -16.29
N ASN A 106 0.01 -11.30 -15.07
CA ASN A 106 0.74 -12.16 -14.16
C ASN A 106 0.64 -13.61 -14.61
N LYS A 107 1.76 -14.37 -14.59
CA LYS A 107 1.78 -15.82 -14.86
C LYS A 107 0.73 -16.58 -14.04
N ALA A 108 0.43 -16.13 -12.82
CA ALA A 108 -0.63 -16.68 -11.99
C ALA A 108 -2.01 -16.60 -12.68
N ASN A 109 -2.35 -15.47 -13.28
CA ASN A 109 -3.62 -15.29 -14.00
C ASN A 109 -3.69 -16.18 -15.25
N GLU A 110 -2.57 -16.40 -15.95
CA GLU A 110 -2.52 -17.30 -17.10
C GLU A 110 -2.74 -18.75 -16.68
N ILE A 111 -2.11 -19.19 -15.58
CA ILE A 111 -2.28 -20.55 -15.04
C ILE A 111 -3.72 -20.76 -14.59
N MET A 112 -4.29 -19.81 -13.83
CA MET A 112 -5.68 -19.88 -13.38
C MET A 112 -6.68 -19.92 -14.55
N LYS A 113 -6.42 -19.14 -15.61
CA LYS A 113 -7.24 -19.14 -16.82
C LYS A 113 -7.17 -20.48 -17.56
N LYS A 114 -5.98 -21.09 -17.64
CA LYS A 114 -5.81 -22.42 -18.24
C LYS A 114 -6.55 -23.50 -17.45
N LEU A 115 -6.45 -23.49 -16.12
CA LEU A 115 -7.19 -24.42 -15.26
C LEU A 115 -8.70 -24.33 -15.47
N LYS A 116 -9.26 -23.12 -15.53
CA LYS A 116 -10.68 -22.90 -15.81
C LYS A 116 -11.10 -23.36 -17.21
N LEU A 117 -10.22 -23.22 -18.21
CA LEU A 117 -10.47 -23.69 -19.57
C LEU A 117 -10.41 -25.23 -19.70
N GLU A 118 -9.61 -25.89 -18.86
CA GLU A 118 -9.52 -27.37 -18.77
C GLU A 118 -10.68 -27.97 -17.94
N GLY A 119 -11.63 -27.14 -17.49
CA GLY A 119 -12.77 -27.61 -16.68
C GLY A 119 -12.42 -27.99 -15.25
N LYS A 120 -11.23 -27.59 -14.78
CA LYS A 120 -10.78 -27.76 -13.41
C LYS A 120 -11.10 -26.54 -12.60
N GLU A 121 -11.99 -26.68 -11.62
CA GLU A 121 -12.32 -25.57 -10.71
C GLU A 121 -11.32 -25.54 -9.55
N PRO A 122 -10.57 -24.43 -9.37
CA PRO A 122 -9.72 -24.26 -8.19
C PRO A 122 -10.60 -24.22 -6.94
N LYS A 123 -10.20 -24.91 -5.88
CA LYS A 123 -10.91 -24.83 -4.60
C LYS A 123 -10.91 -23.38 -4.12
N SER A 124 -12.07 -22.91 -3.70
CA SER A 124 -12.29 -21.53 -3.26
C SER A 124 -12.47 -21.48 -1.74
N GLY A 125 -11.67 -20.68 -1.07
CA GLY A 125 -11.79 -20.34 0.35
C GLY A 125 -12.25 -18.89 0.53
N CYS A 126 -13.41 -18.71 1.14
CA CYS A 126 -13.95 -17.37 1.40
C CYS A 126 -14.27 -17.21 2.89
N ALA A 127 -13.70 -16.17 3.49
CA ALA A 127 -13.99 -15.75 4.86
C ALA A 127 -14.60 -14.36 4.87
N THR A 128 -15.91 -14.28 5.17
CA THR A 128 -16.63 -13.03 5.37
C THR A 128 -17.12 -12.98 6.80
N PHE A 129 -16.51 -12.16 7.67
CA PHE A 129 -16.78 -12.10 9.13
C PHE A 129 -16.52 -13.42 9.91
N SER A 130 -15.73 -14.33 9.36
CA SER A 130 -15.44 -15.64 9.98
C SER A 130 -14.05 -16.14 9.61
N GLY A 131 -13.67 -17.33 10.10
CA GLY A 131 -12.50 -18.07 9.64
C GLY A 131 -12.88 -19.10 8.58
N CYS A 132 -11.97 -19.37 7.67
CA CYS A 132 -12.06 -20.44 6.67
C CYS A 132 -10.74 -21.20 6.65
N ASP A 133 -10.77 -22.50 6.91
CA ASP A 133 -9.60 -23.35 6.87
C ASP A 133 -9.72 -24.33 5.69
N LEU A 134 -8.75 -24.28 4.81
CA LEU A 134 -8.60 -25.19 3.69
C LEU A 134 -7.39 -26.09 3.95
N ASN A 135 -7.60 -27.39 3.89
CA ASN A 135 -6.53 -28.38 4.03
C ASN A 135 -6.48 -29.26 2.79
N TYR A 136 -5.26 -29.48 2.28
CA TYR A 136 -4.98 -30.27 1.08
C TYR A 136 -4.09 -31.47 1.41
N ASP A 137 -4.23 -32.06 2.59
CA ASP A 137 -3.42 -33.18 3.04
C ASP A 137 -3.58 -34.40 2.12
N GLY A 138 -2.50 -34.80 1.45
CA GLY A 138 -2.49 -35.90 0.50
C GLY A 138 -3.22 -35.68 -0.83
N GLU A 139 -3.71 -34.44 -1.09
CA GLU A 139 -4.40 -34.10 -2.33
C GLU A 139 -3.43 -33.44 -3.35
N VAL A 140 -3.71 -33.69 -4.64
CA VAL A 140 -3.00 -32.98 -5.72
C VAL A 140 -3.49 -31.52 -5.77
N PHE A 141 -2.55 -30.58 -5.59
CA PHE A 141 -2.85 -29.17 -5.61
C PHE A 141 -2.60 -28.58 -7.01
N GLU A 142 -3.66 -28.07 -7.62
CA GLU A 142 -3.59 -27.43 -8.94
C GLU A 142 -3.76 -25.92 -8.87
N GLY A 143 -4.43 -25.39 -7.84
CA GLY A 143 -4.64 -23.96 -7.60
C GLY A 143 -5.73 -23.68 -6.59
N ALA A 144 -5.77 -22.45 -6.07
CA ALA A 144 -6.79 -21.99 -5.12
C ALA A 144 -7.13 -20.50 -5.31
N GLU A 145 -8.37 -20.14 -4.98
CA GLU A 145 -8.82 -18.76 -4.84
C GLU A 145 -9.18 -18.49 -3.38
N LEU A 146 -8.47 -17.56 -2.74
CA LEU A 146 -8.60 -17.27 -1.32
C LEU A 146 -9.07 -15.82 -1.12
N THR A 147 -10.21 -15.64 -0.46
CA THR A 147 -10.79 -14.30 -0.21
C THR A 147 -11.07 -14.11 1.27
N ALA A 148 -10.46 -13.09 1.86
CA ALA A 148 -10.72 -12.65 3.24
C ALA A 148 -11.24 -11.22 3.23
N ILE A 149 -12.52 -11.00 3.63
CA ILE A 149 -13.12 -9.66 3.66
C ILE A 149 -12.97 -9.06 5.06
N PHE A 150 -13.57 -9.65 6.09
CA PHE A 150 -13.42 -9.28 7.51
C PHE A 150 -13.14 -10.52 8.35
N GLY A 151 -12.10 -11.28 7.97
CA GLY A 151 -11.83 -12.55 8.63
C GLY A 151 -10.47 -13.12 8.30
N GLY A 152 -10.27 -14.41 8.56
CA GLY A 152 -9.02 -15.10 8.26
C GLY A 152 -9.24 -16.30 7.37
N VAL A 153 -8.36 -16.49 6.39
CA VAL A 153 -8.30 -17.73 5.59
C VAL A 153 -6.98 -18.41 5.87
N LYS A 154 -7.03 -19.68 6.25
CA LYS A 154 -5.86 -20.53 6.38
C LYS A 154 -5.88 -21.57 5.27
N CYS A 155 -4.81 -21.63 4.49
CA CYS A 155 -4.63 -22.63 3.44
C CYS A 155 -3.40 -23.47 3.78
N ASP A 156 -3.63 -24.74 4.14
CA ASP A 156 -2.56 -25.66 4.50
C ASP A 156 -2.25 -26.60 3.33
N LEU A 157 -1.05 -26.39 2.76
CA LEU A 157 -0.51 -27.18 1.65
C LEU A 157 0.71 -28.01 2.06
N LYS A 158 1.04 -28.10 3.36
CA LYS A 158 2.27 -28.74 3.82
C LYS A 158 2.45 -30.15 3.29
N ASN A 159 1.38 -30.91 3.23
CA ASN A 159 1.38 -32.28 2.75
C ASN A 159 0.67 -32.43 1.38
N ALA A 160 0.43 -31.32 0.68
CA ALA A 160 -0.16 -31.35 -0.65
C ALA A 160 0.84 -31.87 -1.70
N ILE A 161 0.34 -32.57 -2.70
CA ILE A 161 1.15 -33.05 -3.81
C ILE A 161 1.18 -31.98 -4.90
N ILE A 162 2.36 -31.38 -5.12
CA ILE A 162 2.56 -30.32 -6.11
C ILE A 162 3.51 -30.83 -7.19
N GLU A 163 2.95 -31.24 -8.30
CA GLU A 163 3.72 -31.82 -9.42
C GLU A 163 4.09 -30.80 -10.50
N LYS A 164 3.34 -29.71 -10.59
CA LYS A 164 3.48 -28.70 -11.64
C LYS A 164 3.41 -27.29 -11.06
N ASP A 165 3.82 -26.33 -11.86
CA ASP A 165 3.60 -24.92 -11.56
C ASP A 165 2.10 -24.65 -11.37
N CYS A 166 1.75 -24.10 -10.23
CA CYS A 166 0.36 -23.81 -9.86
C CYS A 166 0.18 -22.37 -9.42
N ALA A 167 -1.07 -21.93 -9.25
CA ALA A 167 -1.36 -20.55 -8.91
C ALA A 167 -2.34 -20.45 -7.73
N ILE A 168 -2.10 -19.44 -6.88
CA ILE A 168 -3.02 -19.06 -5.82
C ILE A 168 -3.40 -17.60 -6.05
N GLN A 169 -4.69 -17.33 -6.17
CA GLN A 169 -5.21 -15.99 -6.22
C GLN A 169 -5.70 -15.58 -4.83
N VAL A 170 -5.20 -14.46 -4.31
CA VAL A 170 -5.53 -13.99 -2.97
C VAL A 170 -6.18 -12.60 -3.01
N SER A 171 -7.19 -12.41 -2.17
CA SER A 171 -7.87 -11.12 -2.00
C SER A 171 -8.12 -10.88 -0.52
N ALA A 172 -7.36 -9.99 0.11
CA ALA A 172 -7.50 -9.62 1.51
C ALA A 172 -7.91 -8.15 1.62
N ILE A 173 -9.12 -7.87 2.14
CA ILE A 173 -9.63 -6.49 2.28
C ILE A 173 -9.37 -5.97 3.70
N PHE A 174 -10.02 -6.51 4.72
CA PHE A 174 -9.81 -6.21 6.15
C PHE A 174 -9.52 -7.50 6.93
N GLY A 175 -8.65 -8.36 6.38
CA GLY A 175 -8.41 -9.67 6.96
C GLY A 175 -7.02 -10.19 6.72
N GLY A 176 -6.76 -11.42 7.16
CA GLY A 176 -5.49 -12.12 6.97
C GLY A 176 -5.65 -13.40 6.17
N ILE A 177 -4.63 -13.75 5.40
CA ILE A 177 -4.55 -15.04 4.71
C ILE A 177 -3.21 -15.68 5.07
N ASP A 178 -3.26 -16.86 5.69
CA ASP A 178 -2.10 -17.67 6.01
C ASP A 178 -2.00 -18.84 5.02
N ILE A 179 -0.89 -18.92 4.31
CA ILE A 179 -0.60 -20.00 3.37
C ILE A 179 0.60 -20.79 3.88
N LEU A 180 0.37 -22.04 4.23
CA LEU A 180 1.43 -22.96 4.65
C LEU A 180 1.82 -23.82 3.45
N VAL A 181 3.06 -23.71 2.99
CA VAL A 181 3.54 -24.44 1.81
C VAL A 181 4.53 -25.53 2.18
N PRO A 182 4.68 -26.58 1.35
CA PRO A 182 5.71 -27.58 1.56
C PRO A 182 7.13 -26.98 1.37
N ASP A 183 8.13 -27.58 2.01
CA ASP A 183 9.52 -27.14 1.92
C ASP A 183 10.16 -27.36 0.54
N ASN A 184 9.56 -28.17 -0.32
CA ASN A 184 10.08 -28.58 -1.62
C ASN A 184 9.52 -27.78 -2.80
N VAL A 185 8.98 -26.58 -2.59
CA VAL A 185 8.41 -25.75 -3.64
C VAL A 185 9.00 -24.32 -3.62
N ASN A 186 8.95 -23.66 -4.77
CA ASN A 186 9.27 -22.25 -4.87
C ASN A 186 7.99 -21.41 -4.79
N VAL A 187 8.08 -20.23 -4.19
CA VAL A 187 6.97 -19.27 -4.17
C VAL A 187 7.36 -17.97 -4.83
N LYS A 188 6.61 -17.56 -5.85
CA LYS A 188 6.74 -16.26 -6.50
C LYS A 188 5.49 -15.44 -6.26
N VAL A 189 5.69 -14.29 -5.62
CA VAL A 189 4.61 -13.39 -5.24
C VAL A 189 4.53 -12.21 -6.20
N SER A 190 3.33 -11.93 -6.70
CA SER A 190 3.00 -10.74 -7.48
C SER A 190 1.74 -10.12 -6.90
N SER A 191 1.88 -9.04 -6.17
CA SER A 191 0.77 -8.46 -5.41
C SER A 191 0.71 -6.95 -5.51
N ASN A 192 -0.51 -6.42 -5.40
CA ASN A 192 -0.80 -5.01 -5.24
C ASN A 192 -1.36 -4.78 -3.84
N CYS A 193 -0.55 -4.24 -2.92
CA CYS A 193 -0.98 -3.92 -1.57
C CYS A 193 -1.07 -2.40 -1.41
N ILE A 194 -2.15 -1.90 -0.75
CA ILE A 194 -2.37 -0.46 -0.53
C ILE A 194 -2.01 -0.10 0.92
N PHE A 195 -2.66 -0.69 1.91
CA PHE A 195 -2.36 -0.52 3.35
C PHE A 195 -2.17 -1.90 4.01
N GLY A 196 -1.28 -2.72 3.43
CA GLY A 196 -1.01 -4.07 3.89
C GLY A 196 0.22 -4.64 3.20
N GLY A 197 0.44 -5.94 3.33
CA GLY A 197 1.60 -6.58 2.72
C GLY A 197 1.45 -8.08 2.53
N ILE A 198 2.29 -8.63 1.67
CA ILE A 198 2.50 -10.07 1.56
C ILE A 198 3.90 -10.39 2.05
N SER A 199 3.99 -11.21 3.08
CA SER A 199 5.25 -11.71 3.62
C SER A 199 5.49 -13.13 3.12
N ASN A 200 6.60 -13.33 2.45
CA ASN A 200 7.06 -14.66 2.01
C ASN A 200 8.28 -15.07 2.80
N LYS A 201 8.17 -16.15 3.56
CA LYS A 201 9.25 -16.70 4.41
C LYS A 201 9.84 -18.01 3.85
N THR A 202 9.47 -18.38 2.63
CA THR A 202 9.93 -19.65 2.02
C THR A 202 11.35 -19.54 1.48
N ALA A 203 12.07 -20.66 1.49
CA ALA A 203 13.38 -20.76 0.86
C ALA A 203 13.24 -20.95 -0.66
N VAL A 204 14.31 -20.66 -1.40
CA VAL A 204 14.36 -20.89 -2.85
C VAL A 204 15.09 -22.19 -3.14
N HIS A 205 14.46 -23.06 -3.90
CA HIS A 205 15.00 -24.38 -4.29
C HIS A 205 15.25 -24.43 -5.80
N LYS A 206 16.40 -25.00 -6.21
CA LYS A 206 16.67 -25.26 -7.62
C LYS A 206 15.82 -26.44 -8.10
N GLU A 207 15.19 -26.30 -9.27
CA GLU A 207 14.40 -27.37 -9.94
C GLU A 207 13.11 -27.79 -9.22
N ALA A 208 12.59 -27.00 -8.31
CA ALA A 208 11.31 -27.26 -7.64
C ALA A 208 10.13 -26.60 -8.39
N PRO A 209 8.92 -27.19 -8.35
CA PRO A 209 7.72 -26.55 -8.89
C PRO A 209 7.46 -25.20 -8.22
N THR A 210 6.87 -24.28 -8.95
CA THR A 210 6.65 -22.91 -8.46
C THR A 210 5.18 -22.62 -8.22
N ILE A 211 4.84 -22.17 -7.01
CA ILE A 211 3.54 -21.61 -6.68
C ILE A 211 3.56 -20.11 -6.98
N TYR A 212 2.75 -19.68 -7.93
CA TYR A 212 2.57 -18.28 -8.25
C TYR A 212 1.43 -17.69 -7.43
N VAL A 213 1.75 -16.86 -6.46
CA VAL A 213 0.76 -16.17 -5.63
C VAL A 213 0.51 -14.78 -6.22
N SER A 214 -0.72 -14.52 -6.64
CA SER A 214 -1.14 -13.24 -7.18
C SER A 214 -2.33 -12.71 -6.41
N GLY A 215 -2.31 -11.41 -6.08
CA GLY A 215 -3.48 -10.87 -5.42
C GLY A 215 -3.40 -9.43 -4.96
N THR A 216 -4.44 -9.03 -4.25
CA THR A 216 -4.62 -7.66 -3.76
C THR A 216 -4.85 -7.68 -2.26
N CYS A 217 -4.10 -6.82 -1.54
CA CYS A 217 -4.32 -6.54 -0.13
C CYS A 217 -4.68 -5.07 0.04
N MET A 218 -5.76 -4.76 0.76
CA MET A 218 -6.11 -3.38 1.09
C MET A 218 -5.71 -3.01 2.52
N PHE A 219 -6.43 -3.47 3.53
CA PHE A 219 -6.13 -3.25 4.95
C PHE A 219 -5.89 -4.58 5.67
N GLY A 220 -5.06 -5.44 5.07
CA GLY A 220 -4.82 -6.78 5.57
C GLY A 220 -3.45 -7.30 5.17
N GLY A 221 -3.19 -8.57 5.48
CA GLY A 221 -1.93 -9.20 5.16
C GLY A 221 -2.06 -10.62 4.65
N VAL A 222 -1.07 -11.06 3.90
CA VAL A 222 -0.91 -12.46 3.51
C VAL A 222 0.45 -12.93 4.00
N GLU A 223 0.46 -14.01 4.74
CA GLU A 223 1.69 -14.63 5.21
C GLU A 223 1.86 -15.99 4.55
N ILE A 224 3.05 -16.24 3.97
CA ILE A 224 3.43 -17.49 3.31
C ILE A 224 4.61 -18.07 4.09
N LYS A 225 4.41 -19.27 4.61
CA LYS A 225 5.37 -19.98 5.48
C LYS A 225 5.65 -21.36 4.97
#